data_7666ef7acd727e8686228abfe02cef65
#
_entry.id   7666ef7acd727e8686228abfe02cef65
#
_cell.length_a   1.000
_cell.length_b   1.000
_cell.length_c   1.000
_cell.angle_alpha   90.00
_cell.angle_beta   90.00
_cell.angle_gamma   90.00
#
_symmetry.space_group_name_H-M   'P 1'
#
loop_
_entity.id
_entity.type
_entity.pdbx_description
1 polymer ?
#
loop_
_entity_poly.entity_id
_entity_poly.type
_entity_poly.pdbx_seq_one_letter_code
_entity_poly.pdbx_strand_id
1 'polypeptide(L)'
;MIRLFCDGSVNAHTHVGVGAYVMVAQNATFDSLHVKLKAFHDTSSTKLELQTLLWAVEECRSLSDEIVIYTDSQNIITLPSRKERFERRGYATNHKKIHEHAVLYQAFYTMMEEVNCSLVKVKGHKLECDKDAMDRYFTLVDRASREALRKSAIGVRVSSQENPR
;
A
#
# COMPACT_ATOMS: atom_id res chain seq x y z
N MET A 1 17.35 7.80 -7.99
CA MET A 1 16.02 7.18 -8.22
C MET A 1 15.92 5.86 -7.48
N ILE A 2 14.84 5.66 -6.76
CA ILE A 2 14.45 4.36 -6.18
C ILE A 2 13.07 3.94 -6.70
N ARG A 3 12.82 2.64 -6.70
CA ARG A 3 11.53 2.04 -7.07
C ARG A 3 10.89 1.44 -5.82
N LEU A 4 9.65 1.82 -5.54
CA LEU A 4 8.84 1.28 -4.45
C LEU A 4 7.75 0.38 -5.01
N PHE A 5 7.65 -0.82 -4.49
CA PHE A 5 6.55 -1.76 -4.78
C PHE A 5 5.75 -1.91 -3.50
N CYS A 6 4.47 -1.57 -3.56
CA CYS A 6 3.58 -1.55 -2.40
C CYS A 6 2.35 -2.41 -2.67
N ASP A 7 1.95 -3.18 -1.67
CA ASP A 7 0.72 -3.96 -1.67
C ASP A 7 0.23 -4.19 -0.24
N GLY A 8 -1.00 -4.68 -0.08
CA GLY A 8 -1.55 -4.98 1.23
C GLY A 8 -2.64 -6.04 1.19
N SER A 9 -2.75 -6.77 2.28
CA SER A 9 -3.80 -7.76 2.49
C SER A 9 -4.62 -7.42 3.72
N VAL A 10 -5.95 -7.47 3.62
CA VAL A 10 -6.89 -7.13 4.69
C VAL A 10 -7.82 -8.30 5.01
N ASN A 11 -8.09 -8.49 6.29
CA ASN A 11 -9.18 -9.34 6.76
C ASN A 11 -10.42 -8.47 6.95
N ALA A 12 -11.40 -8.64 6.07
CA ALA A 12 -12.63 -7.84 6.07
C ALA A 12 -13.50 -8.04 7.32
N HIS A 13 -13.36 -9.17 8.04
CA HIS A 13 -14.13 -9.43 9.27
C HIS A 13 -13.55 -8.75 10.50
N THR A 14 -12.22 -8.70 10.60
CA THR A 14 -11.51 -8.10 11.74
C THR A 14 -11.08 -6.66 11.49
N HIS A 15 -11.21 -6.16 10.26
CA HIS A 15 -10.70 -4.86 9.84
C HIS A 15 -9.20 -4.65 10.13
N VAL A 16 -8.45 -5.76 10.21
CA VAL A 16 -6.99 -5.74 10.34
C VAL A 16 -6.36 -6.02 8.98
N GLY A 17 -5.38 -5.24 8.62
CA GLY A 17 -4.62 -5.40 7.39
C GLY A 17 -3.12 -5.37 7.64
N VAL A 18 -2.37 -5.95 6.72
CA VAL A 18 -0.91 -5.86 6.68
C VAL A 18 -0.50 -5.24 5.35
N GLY A 19 0.11 -4.07 5.44
CA GLY A 19 0.78 -3.43 4.32
C GLY A 19 2.20 -3.96 4.18
N ALA A 20 2.65 -4.08 2.95
CA ALA A 20 4.00 -4.51 2.60
C ALA A 20 4.60 -3.57 1.56
N TYR A 21 5.88 -3.28 1.69
CA TYR A 21 6.62 -2.65 0.60
C TYR A 21 8.03 -3.19 0.48
N VAL A 22 8.59 -3.09 -0.71
CA VAL A 22 10.00 -3.29 -0.98
C VAL A 22 10.56 -2.10 -1.73
N MET A 23 11.72 -1.63 -1.29
CA MET A 23 12.50 -0.60 -1.95
C MET A 23 13.58 -1.25 -2.82
N VAL A 24 13.64 -0.87 -4.09
CA VAL A 24 14.61 -1.37 -5.05
C VAL A 24 15.47 -0.21 -5.54
N ALA A 25 16.73 -0.14 -5.08
CA ALA A 25 17.71 0.80 -5.59
C ALA A 25 18.19 0.39 -7.00
N GLN A 26 18.84 1.31 -7.71
CA GLN A 26 19.24 1.11 -9.10
C GLN A 26 20.12 -0.13 -9.31
N ASN A 27 20.98 -0.44 -8.33
CA ASN A 27 21.95 -1.56 -8.40
C ASN A 27 21.56 -2.72 -7.45
N ALA A 28 20.32 -2.76 -6.96
CA ALA A 28 19.88 -3.83 -6.05
C ALA A 28 19.74 -5.14 -6.80
N THR A 29 20.25 -6.23 -6.20
CA THR A 29 19.98 -7.60 -6.64
C THR A 29 18.72 -8.12 -5.94
N PHE A 30 18.04 -9.09 -6.55
CA PHE A 30 16.80 -9.63 -5.98
C PHE A 30 17.01 -10.22 -4.59
N ASP A 31 18.14 -10.90 -4.36
CA ASP A 31 18.48 -11.55 -3.09
C ASP A 31 18.83 -10.56 -1.96
N SER A 32 19.13 -9.31 -2.29
CA SER A 32 19.42 -8.24 -1.32
C SER A 32 18.16 -7.49 -0.86
N LEU A 33 16.99 -7.86 -1.35
CA LEU A 33 15.74 -7.14 -1.07
C LEU A 33 15.15 -7.55 0.28
N HIS A 34 14.70 -6.57 1.02
CA HIS A 34 14.00 -6.75 2.29
C HIS A 34 12.58 -6.16 2.19
N VAL A 35 11.58 -7.01 2.36
CA VAL A 35 10.19 -6.57 2.46
C VAL A 35 9.94 -6.04 3.85
N LYS A 36 9.47 -4.81 3.93
CA LYS A 36 8.96 -4.23 5.18
C LYS A 36 7.47 -4.48 5.31
N LEU A 37 7.03 -4.76 6.52
CA LEU A 37 5.67 -5.11 6.87
C LEU A 37 5.17 -4.21 8.00
N LYS A 38 3.90 -3.77 7.93
CA LYS A 38 3.24 -3.02 8.98
C LYS A 38 1.78 -3.42 9.09
N ALA A 39 1.34 -3.69 10.33
CA ALA A 39 -0.06 -3.93 10.61
C ALA A 39 -0.84 -2.61 10.75
N PHE A 40 -2.06 -2.61 10.23
CA PHE A 40 -3.01 -1.50 10.33
C PHE A 40 -4.33 -2.04 10.88
N HIS A 41 -4.92 -1.29 11.80
CA HIS A 41 -6.23 -1.60 12.40
C HIS A 41 -7.29 -0.66 11.85
N ASP A 42 -8.56 -1.04 11.98
CA ASP A 42 -9.70 -0.29 11.47
C ASP A 42 -9.53 0.13 10.00
N THR A 43 -9.09 -0.82 9.18
CA THR A 43 -8.77 -0.60 7.77
C THR A 43 -9.68 -1.39 6.84
N SER A 44 -9.72 -0.96 5.59
CA SER A 44 -10.37 -1.64 4.47
C SER A 44 -9.34 -1.78 3.33
N SER A 45 -9.66 -2.51 2.29
CA SER A 45 -8.75 -2.67 1.13
C SER A 45 -8.28 -1.31 0.60
N THR A 46 -9.21 -0.43 0.26
CA THR A 46 -8.89 0.91 -0.27
C THR A 46 -8.09 1.77 0.72
N LYS A 47 -8.44 1.71 2.01
CA LYS A 47 -7.75 2.45 3.07
C LYS A 47 -6.34 1.93 3.26
N LEU A 48 -6.17 0.61 3.30
CA LEU A 48 -4.88 -0.06 3.49
C LEU A 48 -3.90 0.26 2.36
N GLU A 49 -4.35 0.24 1.10
CA GLU A 49 -3.53 0.59 -0.05
C GLU A 49 -2.92 1.99 0.09
N LEU A 50 -3.73 2.98 0.47
CA LEU A 50 -3.27 4.35 0.72
C LEU A 50 -2.36 4.45 1.93
N GLN A 51 -2.72 3.81 3.04
CA GLN A 51 -1.91 3.80 4.26
C GLN A 51 -0.53 3.19 4.01
N THR A 52 -0.48 2.09 3.24
CA THR A 52 0.77 1.41 2.90
C THR A 52 1.66 2.28 2.02
N LEU A 53 1.08 2.92 1.00
CA LEU A 53 1.81 3.81 0.11
C LEU A 53 2.38 5.02 0.87
N LEU A 54 1.56 5.71 1.65
CA LEU A 54 1.98 6.88 2.43
C LEU A 54 3.09 6.53 3.43
N TRP A 55 2.95 5.40 4.12
CA TRP A 55 3.99 4.90 5.02
C TRP A 55 5.29 4.58 4.28
N ALA A 56 5.22 3.87 3.15
CA ALA A 56 6.40 3.50 2.37
C ALA A 56 7.17 4.73 1.85
N VAL A 57 6.44 5.73 1.34
CA VAL A 57 7.06 6.97 0.85
C VAL A 57 7.69 7.75 2.00
N GLU A 58 7.02 7.87 3.14
CA GLU A 58 7.55 8.58 4.31
C GLU A 58 8.87 7.98 4.81
N GLU A 59 8.99 6.64 4.83
CA GLU A 59 10.25 5.98 5.20
C GLU A 59 11.36 6.13 4.16
N CYS A 60 11.01 6.37 2.89
CA CYS A 60 11.96 6.39 1.79
C CYS A 60 12.28 7.79 1.25
N ARG A 61 11.50 8.83 1.61
CA ARG A 61 11.62 10.19 1.03
C ARG A 61 12.98 10.84 1.20
N SER A 62 13.72 10.51 2.27
CA SER A 62 15.07 11.02 2.53
C SER A 62 16.19 10.24 1.82
N LEU A 63 15.88 9.11 1.21
CA LEU A 63 16.87 8.19 0.63
C LEU A 63 17.14 8.45 -0.86
N SER A 64 16.30 9.23 -1.52
CA SER A 64 16.44 9.53 -2.95
C SER A 64 15.66 10.77 -3.36
N ASP A 65 16.22 11.52 -4.30
CA ASP A 65 15.55 12.69 -4.91
C ASP A 65 14.40 12.33 -5.85
N GLU A 66 14.25 11.06 -6.20
CA GLU A 66 13.19 10.57 -7.10
C GLU A 66 12.71 9.20 -6.68
N ILE A 67 11.38 9.04 -6.58
CA ILE A 67 10.71 7.80 -6.20
C ILE A 67 9.71 7.39 -7.29
N VAL A 68 9.84 6.18 -7.80
CA VAL A 68 8.84 5.58 -8.71
C VAL A 68 8.05 4.54 -7.94
N ILE A 69 6.74 4.75 -7.80
CA ILE A 69 5.85 3.91 -7.00
C ILE A 69 5.06 2.98 -7.92
N TYR A 70 5.20 1.68 -7.70
CA TYR A 70 4.48 0.63 -8.43
C TYR A 70 3.33 0.10 -7.57
N THR A 71 2.11 0.13 -8.12
CA THR A 71 0.90 -0.34 -7.45
C THR A 71 -0.09 -0.90 -8.48
N ASP A 72 -0.88 -1.90 -8.10
CA ASP A 72 -2.02 -2.39 -8.89
C ASP A 72 -3.34 -1.68 -8.57
N SER A 73 -3.34 -0.83 -7.52
CA SER A 73 -4.51 -0.10 -7.08
C SER A 73 -5.01 0.90 -8.11
N GLN A 74 -6.15 0.61 -8.72
CA GLN A 74 -6.82 1.54 -9.63
C GLN A 74 -7.25 2.83 -8.91
N ASN A 75 -7.59 2.75 -7.63
CA ASN A 75 -7.96 3.92 -6.83
C ASN A 75 -6.77 4.89 -6.74
N ILE A 76 -5.59 4.41 -6.36
CA ILE A 76 -4.37 5.23 -6.24
C ILE A 76 -4.00 5.85 -7.59
N ILE A 77 -3.95 5.05 -8.65
CA ILE A 77 -3.58 5.52 -10.01
C ILE A 77 -4.48 6.65 -10.50
N THR A 78 -5.77 6.64 -10.12
CA THR A 78 -6.73 7.66 -10.57
C THR A 78 -6.84 8.86 -9.62
N LEU A 79 -6.24 8.81 -8.42
CA LEU A 79 -6.31 9.93 -7.46
C LEU A 79 -5.79 11.25 -8.03
N PRO A 80 -4.63 11.31 -8.72
CA PRO A 80 -4.12 12.58 -9.25
C PRO A 80 -5.13 13.31 -10.13
N SER A 81 -5.82 12.60 -11.02
CA SER A 81 -6.83 13.17 -11.91
C SER A 81 -8.13 13.61 -11.21
N ARG A 82 -8.33 13.19 -9.97
CA ARG A 82 -9.52 13.51 -9.16
C ARG A 82 -9.31 14.65 -8.16
N LYS A 83 -8.07 15.18 -8.03
CA LYS A 83 -7.70 16.19 -7.04
C LYS A 83 -8.63 17.41 -7.09
N GLU A 84 -8.69 18.06 -8.23
CA GLU A 84 -9.48 19.28 -8.44
C GLU A 84 -10.98 19.08 -8.11
N ARG A 85 -11.54 17.92 -8.47
CA ARG A 85 -12.93 17.57 -8.15
C ARG A 85 -13.16 17.40 -6.65
N PHE A 86 -12.23 16.75 -5.93
CA PHE A 86 -12.34 16.60 -4.48
C PHE A 86 -12.20 17.93 -3.76
N GLU A 87 -11.23 18.75 -4.14
CA GLU A 87 -11.01 20.07 -3.54
C GLU A 87 -12.22 20.98 -3.76
N ARG A 88 -12.76 21.06 -4.99
CA ARG A 88 -13.96 21.87 -5.32
C ARG A 88 -15.18 21.45 -4.50
N ARG A 89 -15.29 20.17 -4.14
CA ARG A 89 -16.39 19.64 -3.32
C ARG A 89 -16.09 19.62 -1.83
N GLY A 90 -14.96 20.16 -1.39
CA GLY A 90 -14.53 20.05 0.01
C GLY A 90 -14.47 18.62 0.51
N TYR A 91 -14.09 17.66 -0.36
CA TYR A 91 -14.06 16.21 -0.07
C TYR A 91 -15.42 15.63 0.35
N ALA A 92 -16.53 16.28 -0.01
CA ALA A 92 -17.86 15.79 0.26
C ALA A 92 -18.34 14.77 -0.79
N THR A 93 -19.10 13.78 -0.31
CA THR A 93 -19.83 12.82 -1.15
C THR A 93 -21.08 13.48 -1.79
N ASN A 94 -21.77 12.77 -2.67
CA ASN A 94 -23.03 13.23 -3.26
C ASN A 94 -24.12 13.47 -2.18
N HIS A 95 -24.02 12.86 -1.01
CA HIS A 95 -24.91 13.05 0.14
C HIS A 95 -24.44 14.14 1.11
N LYS A 96 -23.54 15.03 0.69
CA LYS A 96 -22.95 16.13 1.49
C LYS A 96 -22.25 15.68 2.78
N LYS A 97 -21.89 14.40 2.90
CA LYS A 97 -21.04 13.90 3.98
C LYS A 97 -19.58 13.95 3.55
N ILE A 98 -18.67 14.23 4.47
CA ILE A 98 -17.24 14.13 4.21
C ILE A 98 -16.88 12.68 3.81
N HIS A 99 -16.08 12.53 2.77
CA HIS A 99 -15.64 11.21 2.32
C HIS A 99 -14.84 10.51 3.43
N GLU A 100 -15.13 9.24 3.69
CA GLU A 100 -14.47 8.46 4.78
C GLU A 100 -12.94 8.43 4.67
N HIS A 101 -12.40 8.54 3.46
CA HIS A 101 -10.95 8.58 3.20
C HIS A 101 -10.42 9.98 2.91
N ALA A 102 -11.17 11.05 3.22
CA ALA A 102 -10.78 12.43 2.89
C ALA A 102 -9.40 12.79 3.43
N VAL A 103 -9.10 12.44 4.68
CA VAL A 103 -7.80 12.71 5.31
C VAL A 103 -6.65 12.00 4.57
N LEU A 104 -6.86 10.76 4.16
CA LEU A 104 -5.84 10.00 3.40
C LEU A 104 -5.66 10.57 1.99
N TYR A 105 -6.72 11.02 1.33
CA TYR A 105 -6.62 11.67 0.03
C TYR A 105 -5.88 13.00 0.12
N GLN A 106 -6.14 13.80 1.15
CA GLN A 106 -5.40 15.03 1.40
C GLN A 106 -3.92 14.75 1.64
N ALA A 107 -3.60 13.76 2.50
CA ALA A 107 -2.23 13.35 2.76
C ALA A 107 -1.52 12.86 1.48
N PHE A 108 -2.23 12.12 0.63
CA PHE A 108 -1.71 11.69 -0.67
C PHE A 108 -1.38 12.86 -1.59
N TYR A 109 -2.26 13.87 -1.70
CA TYR A 109 -1.99 15.04 -2.53
C TYR A 109 -0.85 15.89 -2.00
N THR A 110 -0.75 16.07 -0.68
CA THR A 110 0.38 16.74 -0.04
C THR A 110 1.69 16.01 -0.33
N MET A 111 1.71 14.69 -0.19
CA MET A 111 2.87 13.86 -0.52
C MET A 111 3.28 14.04 -2.00
N MET A 112 2.33 14.03 -2.95
CA MET A 112 2.62 14.22 -4.38
C MET A 112 3.16 15.61 -4.71
N GLU A 113 2.89 16.62 -3.88
CA GLU A 113 3.44 17.98 -4.03
C GLU A 113 4.82 18.13 -3.41
N GLU A 114 5.07 17.48 -2.28
CA GLU A 114 6.32 17.61 -1.52
C GLU A 114 7.42 16.66 -1.96
N VAL A 115 7.05 15.49 -2.49
CA VAL A 115 7.98 14.43 -2.88
C VAL A 115 8.00 14.29 -4.40
N ASN A 116 9.19 14.34 -4.99
CA ASN A 116 9.34 14.05 -6.41
C ASN A 116 9.10 12.56 -6.68
N CYS A 117 7.83 12.21 -6.87
CA CYS A 117 7.41 10.83 -7.10
C CYS A 117 6.46 10.68 -8.28
N SER A 118 6.47 9.50 -8.86
CA SER A 118 5.58 9.11 -9.97
C SER A 118 4.92 7.77 -9.69
N LEU A 119 3.73 7.57 -10.26
CA LEU A 119 2.93 6.36 -10.09
C LEU A 119 2.98 5.51 -11.36
N VAL A 120 3.24 4.23 -11.22
CA VAL A 120 3.22 3.25 -12.30
C VAL A 120 2.25 2.13 -11.95
N LYS A 121 1.27 1.90 -12.84
CA LYS A 121 0.32 0.80 -12.65
C LYS A 121 0.95 -0.53 -13.04
N VAL A 122 0.91 -1.48 -12.12
CA VAL A 122 1.26 -2.89 -12.37
C VAL A 122 0.00 -3.65 -12.80
N LYS A 123 0.12 -4.55 -13.77
CA LYS A 123 -0.96 -5.50 -14.10
C LYS A 123 -0.92 -6.62 -13.07
N GLY A 124 -1.97 -6.74 -12.25
CA GLY A 124 -2.11 -7.85 -11.33
C GLY A 124 -2.27 -9.21 -12.04
N HIS A 125 -1.86 -10.29 -11.38
CA HIS A 125 -2.14 -11.68 -11.78
C HIS A 125 -1.70 -12.11 -13.19
N LYS A 126 -0.43 -11.85 -13.56
CA LYS A 126 0.19 -12.49 -14.72
C LYS A 126 0.58 -13.95 -14.40
N LEU A 127 0.54 -14.81 -15.44
CA LEU A 127 1.10 -16.16 -15.33
C LEU A 127 2.60 -16.11 -15.05
N GLU A 128 3.12 -17.10 -14.32
CA GLU A 128 4.53 -17.11 -13.87
C GLU A 128 5.52 -17.01 -15.05
N CYS A 129 5.21 -17.59 -16.19
CA CYS A 129 6.02 -17.55 -17.41
C CYS A 129 6.08 -16.15 -18.07
N ASP A 130 5.08 -15.28 -17.78
CA ASP A 130 4.95 -13.96 -18.40
C ASP A 130 5.42 -12.83 -17.46
N LYS A 131 5.96 -13.17 -16.30
CA LYS A 131 6.41 -12.20 -15.31
C LYS A 131 7.78 -11.63 -15.66
N ASP A 132 7.83 -10.32 -15.85
CA ASP A 132 9.09 -9.58 -15.90
C ASP A 132 9.67 -9.31 -14.49
N ALA A 133 10.81 -8.63 -14.42
CA ALA A 133 11.45 -8.30 -13.14
C ALA A 133 10.55 -7.46 -12.23
N MET A 134 9.73 -6.54 -12.79
CA MET A 134 8.81 -5.70 -12.03
C MET A 134 7.68 -6.52 -11.42
N ASP A 135 7.13 -7.47 -12.18
CA ASP A 135 6.11 -8.38 -11.69
C ASP A 135 6.61 -9.27 -10.55
N ARG A 136 7.89 -9.66 -10.56
CA ARG A 136 8.51 -10.44 -9.47
C ARG A 136 8.61 -9.64 -8.18
N TYR A 137 9.02 -8.36 -8.25
CA TYR A 137 9.05 -7.47 -7.09
C TYR A 137 7.65 -7.27 -6.51
N PHE A 138 6.64 -7.07 -7.37
CA PHE A 138 5.25 -6.96 -6.92
C PHE A 138 4.75 -8.25 -6.28
N THR A 139 5.03 -9.41 -6.89
CA THR A 139 4.68 -10.72 -6.30
C THR A 139 5.31 -10.93 -4.92
N LEU A 140 6.50 -10.40 -4.68
CA LEU A 140 7.20 -10.50 -3.40
C LEU A 140 6.40 -9.80 -2.29
N VAL A 141 5.93 -8.58 -2.51
CA VAL A 141 5.15 -7.83 -1.51
C VAL A 141 3.74 -8.41 -1.32
N ASP A 142 3.08 -8.84 -2.39
CA ASP A 142 1.77 -9.52 -2.32
C ASP A 142 1.84 -10.78 -1.45
N ARG A 143 2.80 -11.65 -1.69
CA ARG A 143 3.00 -12.87 -0.90
C ARG A 143 3.31 -12.57 0.56
N ALA A 144 4.20 -11.60 0.82
CA ALA A 144 4.61 -11.24 2.17
C ALA A 144 3.45 -10.67 3.00
N SER A 145 2.63 -9.77 2.44
CA SER A 145 1.47 -9.21 3.12
C SER A 145 0.43 -10.26 3.46
N ARG A 146 0.13 -11.17 2.52
CA ARG A 146 -0.82 -12.29 2.73
C ARG A 146 -0.33 -13.29 3.77
N GLU A 147 0.95 -13.63 3.77
CA GLU A 147 1.53 -14.55 4.73
C GLU A 147 1.52 -13.95 6.13
N ALA A 148 1.92 -12.69 6.29
CA ALA A 148 1.92 -12.00 7.57
C ALA A 148 0.49 -11.87 8.14
N LEU A 149 -0.51 -11.55 7.30
CA LEU A 149 -1.91 -11.49 7.72
C LEU A 149 -2.41 -12.86 8.22
N ARG A 150 -2.08 -13.94 7.53
CA ARG A 150 -2.44 -15.32 7.97
C ARG A 150 -1.81 -15.68 9.31
N LYS A 151 -0.52 -15.36 9.51
CA LYS A 151 0.18 -15.61 10.77
C LYS A 151 -0.45 -14.83 11.94
N SER A 152 -0.82 -13.57 11.74
CA SER A 152 -1.48 -12.77 12.77
C SER A 152 -2.86 -13.33 13.15
N ALA A 153 -3.62 -13.84 12.18
CA ALA A 153 -4.93 -14.46 12.44
C ALA A 153 -4.81 -15.78 13.24
N ILE A 154 -3.73 -16.54 13.05
CA ILE A 154 -3.45 -17.77 13.82
C ILE A 154 -3.05 -17.41 15.25
N GLY A 155 -2.21 -16.40 15.46
CA GLY A 155 -1.79 -15.92 16.79
C GLY A 155 -2.98 -15.47 17.66
N VAL A 156 -3.96 -14.79 17.07
CA VAL A 156 -5.18 -14.38 17.77
C VAL A 156 -6.05 -15.57 18.18
N ARG A 157 -6.11 -16.64 17.38
CA ARG A 157 -6.87 -17.85 17.75
C ARG A 157 -6.23 -18.63 18.90
N VAL A 158 -4.91 -18.67 18.98
CA VAL A 158 -4.19 -19.36 20.08
C VAL A 158 -4.37 -18.63 21.41
N SER A 159 -4.30 -17.31 21.42
CA SER A 159 -4.50 -16.50 22.63
C SER A 159 -5.96 -16.52 23.15
N SER A 160 -6.93 -16.86 22.30
CA SER A 160 -8.34 -16.96 22.68
C SER A 160 -8.70 -18.33 23.29
N GLN A 161 -7.81 -19.31 23.21
CA GLN A 161 -8.04 -20.67 23.77
C GLN A 161 -7.36 -20.90 25.13
N GLU A 162 -6.53 -19.99 25.59
CA GLU A 162 -5.91 -20.05 26.93
C GLU A 162 -6.69 -19.19 27.93
N ASN A 163 -7.91 -19.57 28.26
CA ASN A 163 -8.54 -19.18 29.51
C ASN A 163 -9.23 -20.40 30.16
N PRO A 164 -8.50 -21.24 30.90
CA PRO A 164 -9.12 -22.16 31.84
C PRO A 164 -9.33 -21.45 33.17
N ARG A 165 -10.59 -21.27 33.51
CA ARG A 165 -11.18 -21.10 34.84
C ARG A 165 -10.29 -20.64 36.00
#